data_0bcd301d8826156109bc2a3862dd34dc
#
_entry.id   0bcd301d8826156109bc2a3862dd34dc
#
_cell.length_a   1.000
_cell.length_b   1.000
_cell.length_c   1.000
_cell.angle_alpha   90.00
_cell.angle_beta   90.00
_cell.angle_gamma   90.00
#
_symmetry.space_group_name_H-M   'P 1'
#
loop_
_entity.id
_entity.type
_entity.pdbx_description
1 polymer ?
#
loop_
_entity_poly.entity_id
_entity_poly.type
_entity_poly.pdbx_seq_one_letter_code
_entity_poly.pdbx_strand_id
1 'polypeptide(L)'
;MQAVSAYHKYSADRLVAETNQGGEMVRQTIASIDASVSYRGVHASRGKFTRAEPVSALYEQRRIHHVGSFPELEDELCSWEPGGESPNRLDAMVHGFTDLMLSKRVVEITVV
;
A
#
# COMPACT_ATOMS: atom_id res chain seq x y z
N MET A 1 16.64 -0.96 -8.69
CA MET A 1 15.84 -1.04 -7.46
C MET A 1 14.64 -1.94 -7.69
N GLN A 2 14.40 -2.86 -6.78
CA GLN A 2 13.34 -3.87 -6.93
C GLN A 2 11.93 -3.26 -7.03
N ALA A 3 11.65 -2.21 -6.28
CA ALA A 3 10.33 -1.56 -6.30
C ALA A 3 10.03 -0.93 -7.67
N VAL A 4 11.00 -0.25 -8.26
CA VAL A 4 10.85 0.34 -9.61
C VAL A 4 10.71 -0.76 -10.66
N SER A 5 11.48 -1.84 -10.55
CA SER A 5 11.37 -2.99 -11.45
C SER A 5 9.98 -3.63 -11.37
N ALA A 6 9.44 -3.81 -10.17
CA ALA A 6 8.11 -4.35 -9.98
C ALA A 6 7.02 -3.41 -10.53
N TYR A 7 7.20 -2.11 -10.34
CA TYR A 7 6.29 -1.10 -10.88
C TYR A 7 6.12 -1.27 -12.40
N HIS A 8 7.23 -1.41 -13.13
CA HIS A 8 7.18 -1.62 -14.57
C HIS A 8 6.70 -3.02 -14.96
N LYS A 9 7.17 -4.05 -14.26
CA LYS A 9 6.81 -5.45 -14.56
C LYS A 9 5.30 -5.68 -14.51
N TYR A 10 4.63 -5.10 -13.52
CA TYR A 10 3.19 -5.29 -13.32
C TYR A 10 2.35 -4.15 -13.88
N SER A 11 2.96 -3.21 -14.58
CA SER A 11 2.26 -2.03 -15.12
C SER A 11 1.45 -1.31 -14.04
N ALA A 12 2.06 -1.13 -12.87
CA ALA A 12 1.38 -0.51 -11.74
C ALA A 12 1.07 0.96 -12.01
N ASP A 13 -0.04 1.44 -11.47
CA ASP A 13 -0.46 2.83 -11.61
C ASP A 13 0.33 3.75 -10.69
N ARG A 14 0.79 3.23 -9.55
CA ARG A 14 1.44 4.02 -8.52
C ARG A 14 2.34 3.17 -7.64
N LEU A 15 3.40 3.78 -7.14
CA LEU A 15 4.26 3.22 -6.09
C LEU A 15 3.98 3.98 -4.80
N VAL A 16 3.49 3.28 -3.79
CA VAL A 16 3.13 3.85 -2.49
C VAL A 16 4.19 3.47 -1.46
N ALA A 17 4.67 4.43 -0.72
CA ALA A 17 5.66 4.19 0.34
C ALA A 17 5.32 4.97 1.61
N GLU A 18 5.59 4.36 2.77
CA GLU A 18 5.44 5.01 4.05
C GLU A 18 6.55 6.05 4.26
N THR A 19 6.19 7.25 4.70
CA THR A 19 7.10 8.40 4.78
C THR A 19 7.31 8.91 6.20
N ASN A 20 7.10 8.09 7.22
CA ASN A 20 7.23 8.52 8.62
C ASN A 20 8.65 8.98 8.96
N GLN A 21 9.67 8.37 8.32
CA GLN A 21 11.06 8.78 8.45
C GLN A 21 11.72 8.70 7.08
N GLY A 22 12.42 9.76 6.69
CA GLY A 22 13.20 9.79 5.46
C GLY A 22 12.37 9.77 4.17
N GLY A 23 11.11 10.20 4.21
CA GLY A 23 10.22 10.14 3.05
C GLY A 23 10.71 10.91 1.84
N GLU A 24 11.34 12.07 2.03
CA GLU A 24 11.91 12.85 0.94
C GLU A 24 13.10 12.14 0.31
N MET A 25 13.91 11.45 1.11
CA MET A 25 15.04 10.65 0.60
C MET A 25 14.53 9.49 -0.28
N VAL A 26 13.46 8.83 0.11
CA VAL A 26 12.86 7.76 -0.69
C VAL A 26 12.35 8.30 -2.02
N ARG A 27 11.64 9.42 -1.99
CA ARG A 27 11.16 10.10 -3.20
C ARG A 27 12.31 10.44 -4.15
N GLN A 28 13.38 11.05 -3.64
CA GLN A 28 14.54 11.43 -4.44
C GLN A 28 15.26 10.21 -5.02
N THR A 29 15.39 9.15 -4.24
CA THR A 29 16.02 7.90 -4.69
C THR A 29 15.24 7.30 -5.87
N ILE A 30 13.93 7.22 -5.76
CA ILE A 30 13.07 6.69 -6.83
C ILE A 30 13.16 7.59 -8.06
N ALA A 31 13.07 8.90 -7.90
CA ALA A 31 13.14 9.85 -9.01
C ALA A 31 14.50 9.81 -9.72
N SER A 32 15.59 9.54 -8.99
CA SER A 32 16.91 9.42 -9.59
C SER A 32 17.08 8.14 -10.43
N ILE A 33 16.34 7.08 -10.10
CA ILE A 33 16.35 5.83 -10.86
C ILE A 33 15.43 5.94 -12.07
N ASP A 34 14.21 6.45 -11.88
CA ASP A 34 13.23 6.61 -12.94
C ASP A 34 12.23 7.73 -12.56
N ALA A 35 12.38 8.89 -13.21
CA ALA A 35 11.52 10.05 -12.96
C ALA A 35 10.07 9.85 -13.45
N SER A 36 9.81 8.82 -14.27
CA SER A 36 8.47 8.53 -14.80
C SER A 36 7.58 7.77 -13.82
N VAL A 37 8.15 7.23 -12.72
CA VAL A 37 7.38 6.49 -11.73
C VAL A 37 6.41 7.41 -11.00
N SER A 38 5.13 7.06 -11.00
CA SER A 38 4.13 7.74 -10.18
C SER A 38 4.32 7.34 -8.72
N TYR A 39 4.80 8.25 -7.91
CA TYR A 39 5.13 8.01 -6.51
C TYR A 39 4.14 8.72 -5.59
N ARG A 40 3.73 8.03 -4.52
CA ARG A 40 2.97 8.63 -3.44
C ARG A 40 3.54 8.23 -2.09
N GLY A 41 3.96 9.22 -1.31
CA GLY A 41 4.29 9.03 0.08
C GLY A 41 3.04 9.06 0.95
N VAL A 42 2.93 8.13 1.88
CA VAL A 42 1.83 8.09 2.85
C VAL A 42 2.37 8.16 4.27
N HIS A 43 1.73 8.96 5.10
CA HIS A 43 2.11 9.09 6.50
C HIS A 43 1.21 8.21 7.37
N ALA A 44 1.83 7.32 8.16
CA ALA A 44 1.10 6.46 9.08
C ALA A 44 0.85 7.21 10.40
N SER A 45 -0.29 7.90 10.48
CA SER A 45 -0.65 8.68 11.68
C SER A 45 -1.49 7.91 12.69
N ARG A 46 -1.99 6.72 12.34
CA ARG A 46 -2.81 5.87 13.20
C ARG A 46 -2.09 4.58 13.54
N GLY A 47 -2.52 3.91 14.61
CA GLY A 47 -2.01 2.61 14.99
C GLY A 47 -2.22 1.57 13.88
N LYS A 48 -1.34 0.59 13.81
CA LYS A 48 -1.33 -0.43 12.74
C LYS A 48 -2.65 -1.21 12.66
N PHE A 49 -3.22 -1.59 13.80
CA PHE A 49 -4.50 -2.29 13.84
C PHE A 49 -5.63 -1.42 13.29
N THR A 50 -5.70 -0.16 13.70
CA THR A 50 -6.73 0.78 13.23
C THR A 50 -6.67 0.99 11.72
N ARG A 51 -5.47 0.94 11.12
CA ARG A 51 -5.31 1.06 9.67
C ARG A 51 -5.71 -0.22 8.94
N ALA A 52 -5.46 -1.37 9.53
CA ALA A 52 -5.75 -2.67 8.93
C ALA A 52 -7.24 -3.02 8.96
N GLU A 53 -7.98 -2.55 9.95
CA GLU A 53 -9.39 -2.90 10.15
C GLU A 53 -10.27 -2.56 8.94
N PRO A 54 -10.21 -1.35 8.33
CA PRO A 54 -10.98 -1.05 7.13
C PRO A 54 -10.63 -1.95 5.94
N VAL A 55 -9.38 -2.36 5.81
CA VAL A 55 -8.95 -3.28 4.76
C VAL A 55 -9.52 -4.68 5.00
N SER A 56 -9.53 -5.14 6.25
CA SER A 56 -10.17 -6.40 6.62
C SER A 56 -11.66 -6.41 6.24
N ALA A 57 -12.36 -5.31 6.47
CA ALA A 57 -13.76 -5.16 6.07
C ALA A 57 -13.95 -5.31 4.55
N LEU A 58 -13.00 -4.82 3.74
CA LEU A 58 -13.05 -5.00 2.29
C LEU A 58 -12.94 -6.46 1.88
N TYR A 59 -12.12 -7.25 2.59
CA TYR A 59 -12.06 -8.69 2.37
C TYR A 59 -13.38 -9.38 2.69
N GLU A 60 -14.00 -9.02 3.82
CA GLU A 60 -15.29 -9.58 4.23
C GLU A 60 -16.40 -9.25 3.23
N GLN A 61 -16.36 -8.08 2.64
CA GLN A 61 -17.30 -7.62 1.61
C GLN A 61 -17.01 -8.23 0.23
N ARG A 62 -16.00 -9.09 0.12
CA ARG A 62 -15.55 -9.71 -1.14
C ARG A 62 -15.15 -8.72 -2.20
N ARG A 63 -14.57 -7.59 -1.79
CA ARG A 63 -14.08 -6.55 -2.69
C ARG A 63 -12.59 -6.70 -3.02
N ILE A 64 -11.88 -7.58 -2.30
CA ILE A 64 -10.48 -7.88 -2.53
C ILE A 64 -10.35 -9.36 -2.85
N HIS A 65 -9.64 -9.66 -3.94
CA HIS A 65 -9.37 -11.02 -4.38
C HIS A 65 -7.88 -11.19 -4.66
N HIS A 66 -7.32 -12.34 -4.28
CA HIS A 66 -5.95 -12.69 -4.65
C HIS A 66 -5.98 -13.48 -5.95
N VAL A 67 -5.27 -12.98 -6.97
CA VAL A 67 -5.10 -13.68 -8.24
C VAL A 67 -3.88 -14.58 -8.11
N GLY A 68 -4.10 -15.83 -7.74
CA GLY A 68 -3.05 -16.79 -7.43
C GLY A 68 -2.80 -16.94 -5.93
N SER A 69 -1.67 -17.57 -5.58
CA SER A 69 -1.31 -17.83 -4.19
C SER A 69 -0.14 -16.95 -3.77
N PHE A 70 -0.24 -16.35 -2.59
CA PHE A 70 0.79 -15.52 -1.97
C PHE A 70 1.03 -16.00 -0.54
N PRO A 71 1.72 -17.16 -0.37
CA PRO A 71 1.78 -17.84 0.93
C PRO A 71 2.35 -17.00 2.06
N GLU A 72 3.43 -16.25 1.81
CA GLU A 72 4.06 -15.43 2.84
C GLU A 72 3.12 -14.31 3.33
N LEU A 73 2.45 -13.64 2.40
CA LEU A 73 1.48 -12.60 2.75
C LEU A 73 0.27 -13.20 3.49
N GLU A 74 -0.26 -14.30 3.00
CA GLU A 74 -1.44 -14.96 3.57
C GLU A 74 -1.15 -15.47 4.98
N ASP A 75 0.05 -16.01 5.23
CA ASP A 75 0.49 -16.40 6.57
C ASP A 75 0.59 -15.19 7.50
N GLU A 76 1.13 -14.07 7.06
CA GLU A 76 1.18 -12.85 7.85
C GLU A 76 -0.22 -12.33 8.20
N LEU A 77 -1.15 -12.36 7.24
CA LEU A 77 -2.55 -11.95 7.46
C LEU A 77 -3.26 -12.81 8.48
N CYS A 78 -3.04 -14.14 8.44
CA CYS A 78 -3.72 -15.09 9.31
C CYS A 78 -3.13 -15.15 10.72
N SER A 79 -1.84 -14.86 10.87
CA SER A 79 -1.13 -15.02 12.15
C SER A 79 -0.98 -13.74 12.95
N TRP A 80 -1.22 -12.58 12.34
CA TRP A 80 -1.08 -11.30 13.05
C TRP A 80 -2.22 -11.07 14.03
N GLU A 81 -1.85 -10.65 15.24
CA GLU A 81 -2.80 -10.34 16.29
C GLU A 81 -2.71 -8.85 16.68
N PRO A 82 -3.84 -8.23 17.09
CA PRO A 82 -3.82 -6.86 17.59
C PRO A 82 -2.86 -6.69 18.76
N GLY A 83 -2.03 -5.65 18.71
CA GLY A 83 -1.01 -5.40 19.72
C GLY A 83 0.32 -6.10 19.47
N GLY A 84 0.37 -7.02 18.51
CA GLY A 84 1.61 -7.63 18.05
C GLY A 84 2.36 -6.71 17.07
N GLU A 85 3.62 -7.05 16.85
CA GLU A 85 4.42 -6.37 15.83
C GLU A 85 3.83 -6.67 14.44
N SER A 86 3.63 -5.62 13.65
CA SER A 86 3.02 -5.76 12.33
C SER A 86 4.04 -6.24 11.31
N PRO A 87 3.75 -7.34 10.60
CA PRO A 87 4.63 -7.85 9.54
C PRO A 87 4.73 -6.89 8.34
N ASN A 88 5.87 -6.93 7.67
CA ASN A 88 6.17 -5.98 6.59
C ASN A 88 5.26 -6.10 5.37
N ARG A 89 4.95 -7.32 4.94
CA ARG A 89 4.07 -7.54 3.78
C ARG A 89 2.64 -7.10 4.06
N LEU A 90 2.17 -7.37 5.28
CA LEU A 90 0.86 -6.92 5.74
C LEU A 90 0.77 -5.40 5.73
N ASP A 91 1.77 -4.70 6.26
CA ASP A 91 1.82 -3.24 6.26
C ASP A 91 1.80 -2.67 4.83
N ALA A 92 2.61 -3.23 3.94
CA ALA A 92 2.66 -2.79 2.55
C ALA A 92 1.30 -2.96 1.86
N MET A 93 0.65 -4.09 2.08
CA MET A 93 -0.68 -4.37 1.53
C MET A 93 -1.72 -3.40 2.08
N VAL A 94 -1.72 -3.13 3.38
CA VAL A 94 -2.65 -2.18 4.00
C VAL A 94 -2.49 -0.79 3.41
N HIS A 95 -1.26 -0.31 3.24
CA HIS A 95 -1.01 0.98 2.59
C HIS A 95 -1.50 1.01 1.14
N GLY A 96 -1.26 -0.06 0.40
CA GLY A 96 -1.69 -0.18 -0.99
C GLY A 96 -3.21 -0.12 -1.14
N PHE A 97 -3.94 -0.93 -0.39
CA PHE A 97 -5.40 -0.93 -0.47
C PHE A 97 -6.04 0.32 0.13
N THR A 98 -5.43 0.90 1.15
CA THR A 98 -5.90 2.18 1.68
C THR A 98 -5.80 3.28 0.63
N ASP A 99 -4.69 3.36 -0.08
CA ASP A 99 -4.53 4.32 -1.17
C ASP A 99 -5.50 4.07 -2.32
N LEU A 100 -5.65 2.80 -2.72
CA LEU A 100 -6.46 2.42 -3.87
C LEU A 100 -7.96 2.55 -3.63
N MET A 101 -8.46 2.17 -2.46
CA MET A 101 -9.88 1.95 -2.22
C MET A 101 -10.48 2.81 -1.11
N LEU A 102 -9.67 3.28 -0.17
CA LEU A 102 -10.15 3.97 1.03
C LEU A 102 -9.69 5.43 1.11
N SER A 103 -8.65 5.81 0.36
CA SER A 103 -8.26 7.21 0.38
C SER A 103 -9.38 8.03 -0.25
N LYS A 104 -9.80 9.08 0.46
CA LYS A 104 -10.70 10.08 -0.09
C LYS A 104 -9.94 10.86 -1.17
N ARG A 105 -9.79 10.25 -2.32
CA ARG A 105 -9.59 11.06 -3.50
C ARG A 105 -10.89 11.82 -3.68
N VAL A 106 -10.78 13.11 -3.56
CA VAL A 106 -11.73 13.97 -4.23
C VAL A 106 -11.56 13.65 -5.71
N VAL A 107 -12.26 12.62 -6.17
CA VAL A 107 -12.55 12.54 -7.58
C VAL A 107 -13.52 13.68 -7.79
N GLU A 108 -12.99 14.86 -8.05
CA GLU A 108 -13.79 15.86 -8.71
C GLU A 108 -14.14 15.28 -10.08
N ILE A 109 -15.28 14.64 -10.11
CA ILE A 109 -15.96 14.45 -11.37
C ILE A 109 -16.47 15.82 -11.73
N THR A 110 -15.65 16.56 -12.42
CA THR A 110 -16.13 17.74 -13.12
C THR A 110 -16.97 17.21 -14.28
N VAL A 111 -18.25 17.12 -14.07
CA VAL A 111 -19.17 16.94 -15.18
C VAL A 111 -19.18 18.25 -15.93
N VAL A 112 -18.60 18.24 -17.09
CA VAL A 112 -18.70 19.35 -18.03
C VAL A 112 -19.94 19.13 -18.88
#